data_75991fe07e1222190324a66fff914b7c
#
_entry.id   75991fe07e1222190324a66fff914b7c
#
_cell.length_a   1.000
_cell.length_b   1.000
_cell.length_c   1.000
_cell.angle_alpha   90.00
_cell.angle_beta   90.00
_cell.angle_gamma   90.00
#
_symmetry.space_group_name_H-M   'P 1'
#
loop_
_entity.id
_entity.type
_entity.pdbx_description
1 polymer ?
#
loop_
_entity_poly.entity_id
_entity_poly.type
_entity_poly.pdbx_seq_one_letter_code
_entity_poly.pdbx_strand_id
1 'polypeptide(L)'
;MSVTKQLLQMQADAHHLWVKFHNYHWNVKGLQFFSIHEYTEKAYEEMAELFDSCAERVLQLGEKAITCQKVLMENAKSPKVAKDCFTPLEVIELIKQDYEYLLAEFKKLNEA
;
A
#
# COMPACT_ATOMS: atom_id res chain seq x y z
N MET A 1 -14.91 -5.87 -13.42
CA MET A 1 -14.28 -4.55 -13.21
C MET A 1 -13.27 -4.30 -14.32
N SER A 2 -13.18 -3.08 -14.82
CA SER A 2 -12.23 -2.77 -15.88
C SER A 2 -10.79 -2.72 -15.34
N VAL A 3 -9.84 -2.94 -16.24
CA VAL A 3 -8.42 -2.85 -15.90
C VAL A 3 -8.10 -1.47 -15.34
N THR A 4 -8.60 -0.41 -15.99
CA THR A 4 -8.33 0.96 -15.54
C THR A 4 -8.85 1.22 -14.13
N LYS A 5 -10.07 0.80 -13.82
CA LYS A 5 -10.63 0.97 -12.47
C LYS A 5 -9.82 0.23 -11.43
N GLN A 6 -9.39 -0.99 -11.76
CA GLN A 6 -8.57 -1.78 -10.83
C GLN A 6 -7.21 -1.13 -10.59
N LEU A 7 -6.58 -0.59 -11.65
CA LEU A 7 -5.32 0.13 -11.52
C LEU A 7 -5.45 1.39 -10.70
N LEU A 8 -6.54 2.14 -10.87
CA LEU A 8 -6.79 3.36 -10.08
C LEU A 8 -6.99 3.02 -8.61
N GLN A 9 -7.70 1.93 -8.31
CA GLN A 9 -7.84 1.49 -6.92
C GLN A 9 -6.49 1.07 -6.34
N MET A 10 -5.68 0.35 -7.10
CA MET A 10 -4.36 -0.06 -6.64
C MET A 10 -3.42 1.13 -6.45
N GLN A 11 -3.53 2.15 -7.28
CA GLN A 11 -2.81 3.40 -7.07
C GLN A 11 -3.18 4.01 -5.71
N ALA A 12 -4.47 4.07 -5.42
CA ALA A 12 -4.97 4.62 -4.16
C ALA A 12 -4.53 3.76 -2.96
N ASP A 13 -4.59 2.44 -3.10
CA ASP A 13 -4.15 1.52 -2.04
C ASP A 13 -2.65 1.63 -1.79
N ALA A 14 -1.86 1.76 -2.86
CA ALA A 14 -0.41 1.93 -2.72
C ALA A 14 -0.08 3.22 -1.96
N HIS A 15 -0.79 4.30 -2.22
CA HIS A 15 -0.65 5.55 -1.50
C HIS A 15 -0.98 5.37 -0.01
N HIS A 16 -2.11 4.73 0.28
CA HIS A 16 -2.53 4.48 1.66
C HIS A 16 -1.53 3.59 2.39
N LEU A 17 -1.08 2.51 1.76
CA LEU A 17 -0.12 1.59 2.36
C LEU A 17 1.27 2.22 2.51
N TRP A 18 1.65 3.12 1.63
CA TRP A 18 2.89 3.89 1.77
C TRP A 18 2.90 4.66 3.08
N VAL A 19 1.82 5.35 3.40
CA VAL A 19 1.68 6.07 4.67
C VAL A 19 1.64 5.08 5.84
N LYS A 20 0.84 4.02 5.72
CA LYS A 20 0.66 3.02 6.76
C LYS A 20 1.97 2.32 7.11
N PHE A 21 2.78 1.98 6.10
CA PHE A 21 4.06 1.33 6.31
C PHE A 21 5.07 2.27 6.97
N HIS A 22 4.97 3.58 6.75
CA HIS A 22 5.74 4.56 7.51
C HIS A 22 5.33 4.56 8.99
N ASN A 23 4.05 4.38 9.27
CA ASN A 23 3.57 4.27 10.65
C ASN A 23 4.24 3.08 11.34
N TYR A 24 4.29 1.91 10.70
CA TYR A 24 5.00 0.76 11.23
C TYR A 24 6.48 1.06 11.41
N HIS A 25 7.08 1.66 10.40
CA HIS A 25 8.51 1.96 10.36
C HIS A 25 8.95 2.89 11.49
N TRP A 26 8.16 3.92 11.76
CA TRP A 26 8.48 4.90 12.79
C TRP A 26 8.12 4.41 14.20
N ASN A 27 7.08 3.62 14.33
CA ASN A 27 6.43 3.36 15.62
C ASN A 27 6.55 1.93 16.13
N VAL A 28 7.35 1.09 15.49
CA VAL A 28 7.68 -0.22 16.02
C VAL A 28 8.70 -0.06 17.16
N LYS A 29 8.51 -0.83 18.24
CA LYS A 29 9.39 -0.77 19.42
C LYS A 29 9.71 -2.19 19.89
N GLY A 30 10.84 -2.35 20.57
CA GLY A 30 11.23 -3.62 21.15
C GLY A 30 12.56 -4.11 20.63
N LEU A 31 12.90 -5.36 20.96
CA LEU A 31 14.22 -5.92 20.72
C LEU A 31 14.57 -6.06 19.23
N GLN A 32 13.56 -6.18 18.37
CA GLN A 32 13.78 -6.36 16.94
C GLN A 32 13.53 -5.08 16.14
N PHE A 33 13.64 -3.94 16.80
CA PHE A 33 13.38 -2.65 16.18
C PHE A 33 14.15 -2.48 14.86
N PHE A 34 15.45 -2.73 14.85
CA PHE A 34 16.27 -2.47 13.66
C PHE A 34 15.88 -3.34 12.48
N SER A 35 15.64 -4.64 12.71
CA SER A 35 15.25 -5.56 11.64
C SER A 35 13.91 -5.17 11.02
N ILE A 36 12.94 -4.84 11.86
CA ILE A 36 11.61 -4.44 11.41
C ILE A 36 11.66 -3.07 10.74
N HIS A 37 12.47 -2.15 11.29
CA HIS A 37 12.65 -0.83 10.73
C HIS A 37 13.19 -0.91 9.29
N GLU A 38 14.21 -1.74 9.05
CA GLU A 38 14.76 -1.95 7.71
C GLU A 38 13.76 -2.62 6.77
N TYR A 39 13.05 -3.63 7.26
CA TYR A 39 12.06 -4.34 6.47
C TYR A 39 10.93 -3.41 6.03
N THR A 40 10.41 -2.61 6.95
CA THR A 40 9.33 -1.69 6.64
C THR A 40 9.78 -0.54 5.73
N GLU A 41 11.06 -0.16 5.78
CA GLU A 41 11.61 0.81 4.83
C GLU A 41 11.52 0.28 3.40
N LYS A 42 11.93 -0.96 3.17
CA LYS A 42 11.81 -1.58 1.86
C LYS A 42 10.35 -1.69 1.44
N ALA A 43 9.48 -2.00 2.40
CA ALA A 43 8.05 -2.14 2.12
C ALA A 43 7.44 -0.83 1.66
N TYR A 44 7.73 0.30 2.32
CA TYR A 44 7.14 1.56 1.86
C TYR A 44 7.77 2.05 0.55
N GLU A 45 9.03 1.73 0.31
CA GLU A 45 9.66 2.05 -0.97
C GLU A 45 8.97 1.29 -2.12
N GLU A 46 8.63 0.02 -1.89
CA GLU A 46 7.88 -0.78 -2.86
C GLU A 46 6.49 -0.17 -3.13
N MET A 47 5.84 0.37 -2.10
CA MET A 47 4.55 1.02 -2.27
C MET A 47 4.66 2.30 -3.10
N ALA A 48 5.75 3.06 -2.94
CA ALA A 48 6.00 4.23 -3.76
C ALA A 48 6.16 3.84 -5.23
N GLU A 49 6.87 2.76 -5.51
CA GLU A 49 7.03 2.26 -6.86
C GLU A 49 5.72 1.75 -7.44
N LEU A 50 4.92 1.05 -6.66
CA LEU A 50 3.62 0.55 -7.08
C LEU A 50 2.67 1.70 -7.40
N PHE A 51 2.67 2.74 -6.57
CA PHE A 51 1.89 3.95 -6.79
C PHE A 51 2.19 4.56 -8.16
N ASP A 52 3.46 4.73 -8.46
CA ASP A 52 3.92 5.30 -9.73
C ASP A 52 3.61 4.38 -10.91
N SER A 53 3.91 3.09 -10.77
CA SER A 53 3.70 2.12 -11.85
C SER A 53 2.23 1.99 -12.24
N CYS A 54 1.33 1.97 -11.28
CA CYS A 54 -0.11 1.90 -11.56
C CYS A 54 -0.57 3.15 -12.30
N ALA A 55 -0.12 4.33 -11.87
CA ALA A 55 -0.46 5.59 -12.52
C ALA A 55 0.05 5.63 -13.96
N GLU A 56 1.30 5.24 -14.18
CA GLU A 56 1.88 5.23 -15.52
C GLU A 56 1.17 4.26 -16.46
N ARG A 57 0.77 3.09 -15.92
CA ARG A 57 0.03 2.13 -16.74
C ARG A 57 -1.33 2.67 -17.15
N VAL A 58 -2.01 3.39 -16.25
CA VAL A 58 -3.26 4.06 -16.58
C VAL A 58 -3.06 5.06 -17.72
N LEU A 59 -1.98 5.83 -17.68
CA LEU A 59 -1.65 6.76 -18.77
C LEU A 59 -1.40 6.03 -20.09
N GLN A 60 -0.70 4.90 -20.05
CA GLN A 60 -0.45 4.10 -21.25
C GLN A 60 -1.74 3.58 -21.87
N LEU A 61 -2.77 3.36 -21.05
CA LEU A 61 -4.08 2.92 -21.51
C LEU A 61 -4.98 4.05 -21.98
N GLY A 62 -4.46 5.29 -22.00
CA GLY A 62 -5.19 6.45 -22.50
C GLY A 62 -6.09 7.12 -21.48
N GLU A 63 -5.97 6.76 -20.21
CA GLU A 63 -6.79 7.32 -19.14
C GLU A 63 -5.96 8.22 -18.25
N LYS A 64 -6.59 8.84 -17.23
CA LYS A 64 -5.92 9.74 -16.31
C LYS A 64 -5.73 9.09 -14.94
N ALA A 65 -4.54 9.23 -14.39
CA ALA A 65 -4.26 8.80 -13.04
C ALA A 65 -4.89 9.75 -12.01
N ILE A 66 -5.00 9.31 -10.77
CA ILE A 66 -5.50 10.15 -9.67
C ILE A 66 -4.37 11.08 -9.22
N THR A 67 -4.63 12.38 -9.18
CA THR A 67 -3.64 13.37 -8.76
C THR A 67 -4.07 14.18 -7.53
N CYS A 68 -5.28 13.94 -7.03
CA CYS A 68 -5.80 14.63 -5.85
C CYS A 68 -5.73 13.69 -4.64
N GLN A 69 -5.04 14.09 -3.58
CA GLN A 69 -4.88 13.26 -2.39
C GLN A 69 -6.21 12.88 -1.75
N LYS A 70 -7.19 13.79 -1.76
CA LYS A 70 -8.52 13.49 -1.23
C LYS A 70 -9.16 12.33 -1.99
N VAL A 71 -9.05 12.34 -3.31
CA VAL A 71 -9.60 11.25 -4.15
C VAL A 71 -8.86 9.95 -3.90
N LEU A 72 -7.54 9.99 -3.74
CA LEU A 72 -6.77 8.80 -3.37
C LEU A 72 -7.28 8.21 -2.07
N MET A 73 -7.49 9.04 -1.06
CA MET A 73 -7.98 8.59 0.24
C MET A 73 -9.39 7.98 0.15
N GLU A 74 -10.25 8.56 -0.67
CA GLU A 74 -11.61 8.06 -0.86
C GLU A 74 -11.65 6.72 -1.59
N ASN A 75 -10.70 6.47 -2.48
CA ASN A 75 -10.67 5.26 -3.29
C ASN A 75 -9.90 4.10 -2.67
N ALA A 76 -9.07 4.36 -1.68
CA ALA A 76 -8.30 3.31 -1.02
C ALA A 76 -9.21 2.38 -0.23
N LYS A 77 -9.03 1.08 -0.41
CA LYS A 77 -9.82 0.03 0.26
C LYS A 77 -8.97 -0.87 1.16
N SER A 78 -7.66 -0.66 1.16
CA SER A 78 -6.77 -1.44 2.01
C SER A 78 -7.09 -1.25 3.49
N PRO A 79 -6.82 -2.27 4.33
CA PRO A 79 -7.14 -2.19 5.76
C PRO A 79 -6.49 -1.00 6.44
N LYS A 80 -7.22 -0.34 7.33
CA LYS A 80 -6.76 0.84 8.05
C LYS A 80 -6.38 0.48 9.47
N VAL A 81 -5.39 1.20 10.00
CA VAL A 81 -4.93 1.04 11.37
C VAL A 81 -4.97 2.40 12.05
N ALA A 82 -5.61 2.46 13.22
CA ALA A 82 -5.78 3.72 13.95
C ALA A 82 -4.75 3.91 15.07
N LYS A 83 -3.89 2.95 15.34
CA LYS A 83 -2.89 3.06 16.41
C LYS A 83 -1.53 3.49 15.86
N ASP A 84 -0.67 3.96 16.75
CA ASP A 84 0.65 4.49 16.40
C ASP A 84 1.76 3.93 17.30
N CYS A 85 1.57 2.74 17.83
CA CYS A 85 2.56 2.06 18.67
C CYS A 85 2.43 0.56 18.44
N PHE A 86 3.52 -0.10 18.08
CA PHE A 86 3.50 -1.51 17.69
C PHE A 86 4.64 -2.28 18.31
N THR A 87 4.38 -3.52 18.69
CA THR A 87 5.44 -4.48 18.93
C THR A 87 5.91 -5.06 17.58
N PRO A 88 7.13 -5.62 17.51
CA PRO A 88 7.58 -6.26 16.26
C PRO A 88 6.63 -7.34 15.76
N LEU A 89 6.07 -8.15 16.65
CA LEU A 89 5.12 -9.20 16.26
C LEU A 89 3.85 -8.61 15.66
N GLU A 90 3.33 -7.53 16.23
CA GLU A 90 2.16 -6.84 15.69
C GLU A 90 2.41 -6.34 14.27
N VAL A 91 3.59 -5.75 14.01
CA VAL A 91 3.95 -5.27 12.67
C VAL A 91 3.97 -6.43 11.68
N ILE A 92 4.58 -7.57 12.06
CA ILE A 92 4.64 -8.74 11.19
C ILE A 92 3.24 -9.23 10.83
N GLU A 93 2.35 -9.32 11.82
CA GLU A 93 0.98 -9.77 11.60
C GLU A 93 0.19 -8.80 10.72
N LEU A 94 0.31 -7.51 10.97
CA LEU A 94 -0.41 -6.49 10.22
C LEU A 94 0.09 -6.39 8.78
N ILE A 95 1.40 -6.40 8.59
CA ILE A 95 1.96 -6.28 7.23
C ILE A 95 1.66 -7.52 6.40
N LYS A 96 1.60 -8.69 7.05
CA LYS A 96 1.17 -9.92 6.39
C LYS A 96 -0.25 -9.76 5.83
N GLN A 97 -1.16 -9.24 6.64
CA GLN A 97 -2.53 -8.97 6.21
C GLN A 97 -2.58 -7.97 5.05
N ASP A 98 -1.73 -6.95 5.10
CA ASP A 98 -1.65 -5.96 4.03
C ASP A 98 -1.21 -6.59 2.70
N TYR A 99 -0.20 -7.46 2.74
CA TYR A 99 0.26 -8.13 1.53
C TYR A 99 -0.74 -9.18 1.04
N GLU A 100 -1.46 -9.84 1.93
CA GLU A 100 -2.54 -10.75 1.54
C GLU A 100 -3.65 -9.97 0.79
N TYR A 101 -3.98 -8.79 1.29
CA TYR A 101 -4.93 -7.90 0.60
C TYR A 101 -4.43 -7.54 -0.80
N LEU A 102 -3.17 -7.10 -0.91
CA LEU A 102 -2.57 -6.74 -2.20
C LEU A 102 -2.56 -7.92 -3.16
N LEU A 103 -2.22 -9.10 -2.69
CA LEU A 103 -2.19 -10.30 -3.53
C LEU A 103 -3.58 -10.56 -4.13
N ALA A 104 -4.62 -10.42 -3.33
CA ALA A 104 -5.99 -10.59 -3.81
C ALA A 104 -6.33 -9.55 -4.87
N GLU A 105 -5.87 -8.30 -4.70
CA GLU A 105 -6.10 -7.23 -5.67
C GLU A 105 -5.32 -7.45 -6.96
N PHE A 106 -4.08 -7.95 -6.89
CA PHE A 106 -3.33 -8.33 -8.08
C PHE A 106 -4.02 -9.44 -8.88
N LYS A 107 -4.62 -10.40 -8.17
CA LYS A 107 -5.39 -11.46 -8.84
C LYS A 107 -6.58 -10.89 -9.59
N LYS A 108 -7.30 -9.94 -9.01
CA LYS A 108 -8.40 -9.26 -9.68
C LYS A 108 -7.94 -8.54 -10.93
N LEU A 109 -6.80 -7.86 -10.85
CA LEU A 109 -6.22 -7.15 -11.99
C LEU A 109 -5.89 -8.13 -13.11
N ASN A 110 -5.33 -9.28 -12.77
CA ASN A 110 -4.93 -10.30 -13.73
C ASN A 110 -6.12 -10.91 -14.46
N GLU A 111 -7.28 -10.92 -13.82
CA GLU A 111 -8.53 -11.47 -14.37
C GLU A 111 -9.33 -10.44 -15.16
N ALA A 112 -8.98 -9.18 -15.03
CA ALA A 112 -9.74 -8.08 -15.64
C ALA A 112 -9.52 -7.93 -17.16
#